data_2bcfca14e525d32739bcbc7f72fed374
#
_entry.id   2bcfca14e525d32739bcbc7f72fed374
#
_cell.length_a   1.000
_cell.length_b   1.000
_cell.length_c   1.000
_cell.angle_alpha   90.00
_cell.angle_beta   90.00
_cell.angle_gamma   90.00
#
_symmetry.space_group_name_H-M   'P 1'
#
loop_
_entity.id
_entity.type
_entity.pdbx_description
1 polymer ?
#
loop_
_entity_poly.entity_id
_entity_poly.type
_entity_poly.pdbx_seq_one_letter_code
_entity_poly.pdbx_strand_id
1 'polypeptide(L)'
;MKSFEHFERSRNWSPEEALVLDQVARIAADAFAVRAAGYDERSAFPWENITDLRELGLAGIYVPEQYSGSPISYRCYLETVRIISAACAATGIIFGTCAAAAKPIIEFGDDEQKRRFLPRFAEGILGALAITEPHAGSDAGNIRTKFKPDGDDIVIDGQKIFITTGDVADVVLLFGKWSEIEDSPKAVSAVLVEKGTPGFETLRLEKKMGTHASSTATLAFSGCRVPRGNLLGAPGDGMKVMLSTLNKSRPSVAAQALGIASAAFDDMIKYANERVQGGRAVAQHQANAFLMADLATELLSVRLLMDHVGRLVDDGVKDISVEASMVKVKASDLAMRMTTEAVQLFGGHGYTREYRVERLMREAKVTQIWEGTNQIQRQVIGRDLITR
;
A
#
# COMPACT_ATOMS: atom_id res chain seq x y z
N MET A 1 -12.55 22.45 6.86
CA MET A 1 -13.20 23.23 5.75
C MET A 1 -14.60 22.68 5.50
N LYS A 2 -15.60 23.55 5.34
CA LYS A 2 -17.01 23.13 5.11
C LYS A 2 -17.18 22.11 3.96
N SER A 3 -16.44 22.29 2.87
CA SER A 3 -16.50 21.33 1.73
C SER A 3 -16.04 19.93 2.10
N PHE A 4 -15.00 19.77 2.92
CA PHE A 4 -14.57 18.47 3.41
C PHE A 4 -15.57 17.87 4.39
N GLU A 5 -16.20 18.69 5.27
CA GLU A 5 -17.26 18.24 6.17
C GLU A 5 -18.49 17.76 5.40
N HIS A 6 -18.86 18.45 4.30
CA HIS A 6 -19.96 18.03 3.44
C HIS A 6 -19.65 16.70 2.75
N PHE A 7 -18.41 16.54 2.25
CA PHE A 7 -17.97 15.29 1.65
C PHE A 7 -18.01 14.14 2.68
N GLU A 8 -17.45 14.32 3.89
CA GLU A 8 -17.48 13.29 4.93
C GLU A 8 -18.92 12.87 5.29
N ARG A 9 -19.84 13.82 5.46
CA ARG A 9 -21.27 13.52 5.73
C ARG A 9 -21.93 12.76 4.58
N SER A 10 -21.56 13.04 3.33
CA SER A 10 -22.15 12.38 2.15
C SER A 10 -21.71 10.93 1.97
N ARG A 11 -20.70 10.47 2.70
CA ARG A 11 -20.17 9.12 2.57
C ARG A 11 -21.08 8.05 3.15
N ASN A 12 -21.97 8.41 4.11
CA ASN A 12 -22.98 7.53 4.69
C ASN A 12 -22.43 6.18 5.16
N TRP A 13 -21.46 6.21 6.06
CA TRP A 13 -20.90 5.00 6.66
C TRP A 13 -21.96 4.23 7.46
N SER A 14 -21.91 2.89 7.45
CA SER A 14 -22.70 2.11 8.39
C SER A 14 -22.29 2.40 9.83
N PRO A 15 -23.12 2.12 10.84
CA PRO A 15 -22.74 2.32 12.24
C PRO A 15 -21.44 1.58 12.62
N GLU A 16 -21.26 0.36 12.08
CA GLU A 16 -20.07 -0.47 12.30
C GLU A 16 -18.83 0.17 11.65
N GLU A 17 -18.97 0.62 10.40
CA GLU A 17 -17.87 1.29 9.68
C GLU A 17 -17.47 2.62 10.35
N ALA A 18 -18.46 3.38 10.80
CA ALA A 18 -18.20 4.62 11.55
C ALA A 18 -17.43 4.36 12.84
N LEU A 19 -17.77 3.27 13.56
CA LEU A 19 -17.06 2.86 14.77
C LEU A 19 -15.62 2.44 14.47
N VAL A 20 -15.40 1.64 13.42
CA VAL A 20 -14.05 1.25 12.97
C VAL A 20 -13.21 2.48 12.65
N LEU A 21 -13.75 3.44 11.86
CA LEU A 21 -13.03 4.65 11.47
C LEU A 21 -12.72 5.55 12.68
N ASP A 22 -13.62 5.65 13.66
CA ASP A 22 -13.39 6.39 14.90
C ASP A 22 -12.26 5.75 15.73
N GLN A 23 -12.27 4.43 15.90
CA GLN A 23 -11.20 3.70 16.60
C GLN A 23 -9.86 3.88 15.90
N VAL A 24 -9.83 3.73 14.57
CA VAL A 24 -8.61 3.94 13.77
C VAL A 24 -8.10 5.37 13.91
N ALA A 25 -8.98 6.37 13.85
CA ALA A 25 -8.58 7.77 14.00
C ALA A 25 -7.96 8.05 15.39
N ARG A 26 -8.52 7.49 16.44
CA ARG A 26 -7.98 7.62 17.82
C ARG A 26 -6.60 6.97 17.94
N ILE A 27 -6.45 5.70 17.60
CA ILE A 27 -5.15 5.03 17.75
C ILE A 27 -4.09 5.65 16.83
N ALA A 28 -4.48 6.11 15.64
CA ALA A 28 -3.60 6.82 14.72
C ALA A 28 -3.06 8.12 15.34
N ALA A 29 -3.93 8.92 15.98
CA ALA A 29 -3.53 10.16 16.64
C ALA A 29 -2.73 9.93 17.93
N ASP A 30 -3.22 9.03 18.79
CA ASP A 30 -2.71 8.87 20.16
C ASP A 30 -1.41 8.03 20.21
N ALA A 31 -1.19 7.14 19.24
CA ALA A 31 -0.04 6.24 19.24
C ALA A 31 0.80 6.35 17.96
N PHE A 32 0.22 6.14 16.77
CA PHE A 32 1.01 6.01 15.54
C PHE A 32 1.72 7.32 15.17
N ALA A 33 1.04 8.46 15.27
CA ALA A 33 1.64 9.76 15.00
C ALA A 33 2.75 10.11 15.98
N VAL A 34 2.58 9.74 17.25
CA VAL A 34 3.56 10.00 18.31
C VAL A 34 4.85 9.20 18.09
N ARG A 35 4.74 7.93 17.68
CA ARG A 35 5.87 7.02 17.49
C ARG A 35 6.59 7.20 16.15
N ALA A 36 5.92 7.78 15.14
CA ALA A 36 6.36 7.78 13.74
C ALA A 36 7.74 8.40 13.53
N ALA A 37 8.06 9.52 14.19
CA ALA A 37 9.36 10.18 14.08
C ALA A 37 10.49 9.28 14.60
N GLY A 38 10.30 8.67 15.77
CA GLY A 38 11.30 7.78 16.36
C GLY A 38 11.53 6.50 15.55
N TYR A 39 10.51 5.96 14.90
CA TYR A 39 10.67 4.84 13.99
C TYR A 39 11.45 5.22 12.72
N ASP A 40 11.13 6.38 12.11
CA ASP A 40 11.85 6.86 10.92
C ASP A 40 13.34 7.09 11.24
N GLU A 41 13.65 7.75 12.35
CA GLU A 41 15.02 8.06 12.76
C GLU A 41 15.88 6.81 12.99
N ARG A 42 15.33 5.81 13.69
CA ARG A 42 16.02 4.55 13.99
C ARG A 42 15.93 3.52 12.87
N SER A 43 15.15 3.78 11.81
CA SER A 43 14.78 2.78 10.79
C SER A 43 14.25 1.49 11.44
N ALA A 44 13.47 1.63 12.51
CA ALA A 44 12.96 0.53 13.31
C ALA A 44 11.58 0.08 12.82
N PHE A 45 11.39 -1.24 12.64
CA PHE A 45 10.09 -1.78 12.27
C PHE A 45 9.05 -1.49 13.37
N PRO A 46 7.82 -1.04 13.03
CA PRO A 46 6.88 -0.47 14.00
C PRO A 46 6.05 -1.57 14.70
N TRP A 47 6.71 -2.49 15.40
CA TRP A 47 6.06 -3.64 16.06
C TRP A 47 4.94 -3.25 17.01
N GLU A 48 5.10 -2.16 17.78
CA GLU A 48 4.05 -1.69 18.68
C GLU A 48 2.79 -1.29 17.91
N ASN A 49 2.92 -0.60 16.77
CA ASN A 49 1.78 -0.26 15.92
C ASN A 49 1.12 -1.50 15.31
N ILE A 50 1.92 -2.53 14.95
CA ILE A 50 1.38 -3.81 14.47
C ILE A 50 0.62 -4.53 15.57
N THR A 51 1.12 -4.50 16.80
CA THR A 51 0.41 -5.04 17.98
C THR A 51 -0.92 -4.33 18.20
N ASP A 52 -0.93 -3.00 18.18
CA ASP A 52 -2.16 -2.20 18.30
C ASP A 52 -3.20 -2.57 17.21
N LEU A 53 -2.75 -2.74 15.96
CA LEU A 53 -3.63 -3.17 14.86
C LEU A 53 -4.24 -4.56 15.09
N ARG A 54 -3.47 -5.50 15.67
CA ARG A 54 -3.93 -6.84 16.04
C ARG A 54 -4.95 -6.79 17.17
N GLU A 55 -4.64 -6.08 18.25
CA GLU A 55 -5.49 -5.96 19.43
C GLU A 55 -6.84 -5.29 19.11
N LEU A 56 -6.86 -4.38 18.16
CA LEU A 56 -8.09 -3.74 17.65
C LEU A 56 -8.83 -4.58 16.59
N GLY A 57 -8.33 -5.76 16.22
CA GLY A 57 -8.93 -6.61 15.21
C GLY A 57 -8.86 -6.03 13.79
N LEU A 58 -8.08 -4.96 13.57
CA LEU A 58 -7.99 -4.29 12.26
C LEU A 58 -7.33 -5.16 11.18
N ALA A 59 -6.55 -6.15 11.56
CA ALA A 59 -6.00 -7.14 10.62
C ALA A 59 -7.09 -8.01 9.97
N GLY A 60 -8.25 -8.15 10.60
CA GLY A 60 -9.38 -8.94 10.10
C GLY A 60 -10.31 -8.23 9.13
N ILE A 61 -10.21 -6.90 8.96
CA ILE A 61 -11.21 -6.11 8.20
C ILE A 61 -11.23 -6.37 6.69
N TYR A 62 -10.22 -7.04 6.15
CA TYR A 62 -10.16 -7.45 4.74
C TYR A 62 -10.31 -8.95 4.54
N VAL A 63 -10.52 -9.73 5.61
CA VAL A 63 -10.69 -11.19 5.59
C VAL A 63 -12.18 -11.53 5.70
N PRO A 64 -12.71 -12.49 4.91
CA PRO A 64 -14.12 -12.90 5.02
C PRO A 64 -14.45 -13.50 6.39
N GLU A 65 -15.69 -13.30 6.85
CA GLU A 65 -16.18 -13.73 8.17
C GLU A 65 -15.99 -15.24 8.41
N GLN A 66 -16.29 -16.07 7.39
CA GLN A 66 -16.11 -17.52 7.45
C GLN A 66 -14.66 -17.98 7.72
N TYR A 67 -13.69 -17.08 7.66
CA TYR A 67 -12.28 -17.29 7.96
C TYR A 67 -11.82 -16.41 9.14
N SER A 68 -12.72 -16.17 10.09
CA SER A 68 -12.47 -15.40 11.31
C SER A 68 -12.16 -13.90 11.09
N GLY A 69 -12.49 -13.35 9.93
CA GLY A 69 -12.39 -11.93 9.67
C GLY A 69 -13.63 -11.14 10.11
N SER A 70 -13.54 -9.83 9.99
CA SER A 70 -14.63 -8.89 10.24
C SER A 70 -14.72 -7.89 9.06
N PRO A 71 -15.15 -8.36 7.87
CA PRO A 71 -15.04 -7.59 6.65
C PRO A 71 -15.87 -6.32 6.69
N ILE A 72 -15.27 -5.23 6.24
CA ILE A 72 -15.91 -3.93 5.99
C ILE A 72 -15.91 -3.66 4.48
N SER A 73 -16.66 -2.63 4.04
CA SER A 73 -16.62 -2.21 2.65
C SER A 73 -15.20 -1.83 2.21
N TYR A 74 -14.90 -2.00 0.93
CA TYR A 74 -13.60 -1.62 0.40
C TYR A 74 -13.37 -0.10 0.51
N ARG A 75 -14.41 0.70 0.43
CA ARG A 75 -14.36 2.14 0.71
C ARG A 75 -13.86 2.43 2.13
N CYS A 76 -14.41 1.72 3.12
CA CYS A 76 -14.03 1.88 4.52
C CYS A 76 -12.58 1.39 4.74
N TYR A 77 -12.18 0.29 4.11
CA TYR A 77 -10.78 -0.16 4.10
C TYR A 77 -9.83 0.91 3.53
N LEU A 78 -10.16 1.54 2.40
CA LEU A 78 -9.32 2.62 1.82
C LEU A 78 -9.22 3.82 2.76
N GLU A 79 -10.30 4.19 3.44
CA GLU A 79 -10.28 5.28 4.42
C GLU A 79 -9.44 4.92 5.65
N THR A 80 -9.52 3.67 6.12
CA THR A 80 -8.65 3.13 7.18
C THR A 80 -7.17 3.27 6.81
N VAL A 81 -6.79 2.83 5.59
CA VAL A 81 -5.42 3.00 5.08
C VAL A 81 -5.00 4.47 5.04
N ARG A 82 -5.89 5.37 4.60
CA ARG A 82 -5.61 6.81 4.55
C ARG A 82 -5.35 7.39 5.94
N ILE A 83 -6.19 7.07 6.92
CA ILE A 83 -6.05 7.56 8.30
C ILE A 83 -4.75 7.07 8.93
N ILE A 84 -4.45 5.78 8.83
CA ILE A 84 -3.20 5.20 9.35
C ILE A 84 -2.00 5.87 8.68
N SER A 85 -2.03 6.06 7.35
CA SER A 85 -0.91 6.64 6.59
C SER A 85 -0.69 8.12 6.87
N ALA A 86 -1.73 8.87 7.25
CA ALA A 86 -1.61 10.26 7.69
C ALA A 86 -0.84 10.39 9.01
N ALA A 87 -0.97 9.40 9.89
CA ALA A 87 -0.27 9.34 11.18
C ALA A 87 1.14 8.75 11.04
N CYS A 88 1.24 7.60 10.37
CA CYS A 88 2.50 6.89 10.12
C CYS A 88 2.43 6.17 8.77
N ALA A 89 3.07 6.73 7.75
CA ALA A 89 3.06 6.17 6.40
C ALA A 89 3.59 4.72 6.38
N ALA A 90 4.66 4.43 7.12
CA ALA A 90 5.23 3.09 7.21
C ALA A 90 4.23 2.05 7.74
N THR A 91 3.45 2.39 8.78
CA THR A 91 2.40 1.50 9.31
C THR A 91 1.29 1.27 8.29
N GLY A 92 0.85 2.34 7.59
CA GLY A 92 -0.16 2.23 6.54
C GLY A 92 0.29 1.37 5.36
N ILE A 93 1.58 1.44 5.01
CA ILE A 93 2.19 0.60 3.98
C ILE A 93 2.17 -0.87 4.38
N ILE A 94 2.62 -1.20 5.60
CA ILE A 94 2.64 -2.58 6.11
C ILE A 94 1.21 -3.15 6.12
N PHE A 95 0.26 -2.38 6.63
CA PHE A 95 -1.15 -2.76 6.66
C PHE A 95 -1.71 -3.05 5.25
N GLY A 96 -1.45 -2.16 4.29
CA GLY A 96 -1.85 -2.34 2.89
C GLY A 96 -1.17 -3.54 2.23
N THR A 97 0.10 -3.81 2.55
CA THR A 97 0.86 -4.95 2.01
C THR A 97 0.29 -6.28 2.52
N CYS A 98 -0.07 -6.38 3.80
CA CYS A 98 -0.72 -7.57 4.34
C CYS A 98 -2.06 -7.86 3.65
N ALA A 99 -2.88 -6.84 3.43
CA ALA A 99 -4.12 -6.99 2.66
C ALA A 99 -3.86 -7.41 1.21
N ALA A 100 -2.82 -6.86 0.55
CA ALA A 100 -2.44 -7.23 -0.82
C ALA A 100 -1.95 -8.68 -0.91
N ALA A 101 -1.32 -9.23 0.13
CA ALA A 101 -0.91 -10.63 0.18
C ALA A 101 -2.08 -11.59 0.47
N ALA A 102 -3.07 -11.18 1.27
CA ALA A 102 -4.23 -12.00 1.62
C ALA A 102 -5.27 -12.09 0.47
N LYS A 103 -5.52 -10.98 -0.24
CA LYS A 103 -6.55 -10.90 -1.29
C LYS A 103 -6.42 -11.96 -2.39
N PRO A 104 -5.24 -12.26 -2.94
CA PRO A 104 -5.10 -13.33 -3.92
C PRO A 104 -5.50 -14.71 -3.39
N ILE A 105 -5.27 -14.98 -2.10
CA ILE A 105 -5.71 -16.23 -1.46
C ILE A 105 -7.24 -16.28 -1.41
N ILE A 106 -7.91 -15.16 -1.10
CA ILE A 106 -9.38 -15.07 -1.10
C ILE A 106 -9.94 -15.35 -2.50
N GLU A 107 -9.32 -14.84 -3.55
CA GLU A 107 -9.83 -14.89 -4.92
C GLU A 107 -9.46 -16.17 -5.67
N PHE A 108 -8.26 -16.66 -5.51
CA PHE A 108 -7.67 -17.75 -6.31
C PHE A 108 -7.28 -18.98 -5.50
N GLY A 109 -7.28 -18.89 -4.18
CA GLY A 109 -6.98 -20.01 -3.30
C GLY A 109 -8.09 -21.07 -3.36
N ASP A 110 -7.69 -22.35 -3.24
CA ASP A 110 -8.62 -23.41 -2.96
C ASP A 110 -9.11 -23.37 -1.49
N ASP A 111 -10.02 -24.26 -1.14
CA ASP A 111 -10.61 -24.29 0.21
C ASP A 111 -9.60 -24.63 1.30
N GLU A 112 -8.58 -25.44 1.00
CA GLU A 112 -7.53 -25.80 1.94
C GLU A 112 -6.61 -24.60 2.21
N GLN A 113 -6.17 -23.92 1.15
CA GLN A 113 -5.36 -22.70 1.25
C GLN A 113 -6.10 -21.61 2.01
N LYS A 114 -7.39 -21.39 1.72
CA LYS A 114 -8.21 -20.40 2.43
C LYS A 114 -8.32 -20.72 3.92
N ARG A 115 -8.63 -21.97 4.28
CA ARG A 115 -8.72 -22.40 5.69
C ARG A 115 -7.38 -22.35 6.43
N ARG A 116 -6.27 -22.57 5.73
CA ARG A 116 -4.92 -22.56 6.31
C ARG A 116 -4.40 -21.16 6.56
N PHE A 117 -4.59 -20.25 5.61
CA PHE A 117 -3.91 -18.95 5.64
C PHE A 117 -4.80 -17.79 6.11
N LEU A 118 -6.07 -17.73 5.71
CA LEU A 118 -6.90 -16.54 5.97
C LEU A 118 -7.18 -16.30 7.46
N PRO A 119 -7.44 -17.31 8.31
CA PRO A 119 -7.59 -17.06 9.75
C PRO A 119 -6.34 -16.45 10.37
N ARG A 120 -5.15 -16.87 9.94
CA ARG A 120 -3.88 -16.31 10.41
C ARG A 120 -3.71 -14.85 10.00
N PHE A 121 -4.16 -14.47 8.78
CA PHE A 121 -4.20 -13.06 8.36
C PHE A 121 -5.19 -12.25 9.21
N ALA A 122 -6.34 -12.80 9.57
CA ALA A 122 -7.29 -12.16 10.48
C ALA A 122 -6.70 -11.94 11.89
N GLU A 123 -5.87 -12.85 12.37
CA GLU A 123 -5.08 -12.72 13.60
C GLU A 123 -3.90 -11.74 13.47
N GLY A 124 -3.57 -11.29 12.25
CA GLY A 124 -2.58 -10.26 11.97
C GLY A 124 -1.17 -10.77 11.67
N ILE A 125 -1.02 -11.97 11.07
CA ILE A 125 0.28 -12.34 10.49
C ILE A 125 0.69 -11.33 9.42
N LEU A 126 1.99 -11.20 9.21
CA LEU A 126 2.53 -10.32 8.18
C LEU A 126 2.64 -11.05 6.85
N GLY A 127 2.16 -10.40 5.79
CA GLY A 127 2.28 -10.87 4.42
C GLY A 127 3.27 -10.03 3.61
N ALA A 128 3.83 -10.61 2.56
CA ALA A 128 4.62 -9.90 1.56
C ALA A 128 4.23 -10.32 0.14
N LEU A 129 4.44 -9.41 -0.81
CA LEU A 129 4.20 -9.62 -2.23
C LEU A 129 5.54 -9.55 -2.98
N ALA A 130 6.02 -10.67 -3.53
CA ALA A 130 7.35 -10.79 -4.11
C ALA A 130 7.30 -10.98 -5.63
N ILE A 131 7.30 -9.85 -6.38
CA ILE A 131 7.25 -9.80 -7.84
C ILE A 131 8.62 -9.40 -8.40
N THR A 132 9.12 -8.24 -8.00
CA THR A 132 10.24 -7.52 -8.60
C THR A 132 11.56 -8.27 -8.49
N GLU A 133 12.33 -8.28 -9.58
CA GLU A 133 13.67 -8.87 -9.67
C GLU A 133 14.71 -7.82 -10.13
N PRO A 134 16.02 -8.07 -9.96
CA PRO A 134 17.06 -7.09 -10.33
C PRO A 134 16.97 -6.57 -11.76
N HIS A 135 16.44 -7.37 -12.70
CA HIS A 135 16.30 -7.04 -14.12
C HIS A 135 14.85 -6.81 -14.56
N ALA A 136 13.86 -7.04 -13.70
CA ALA A 136 12.43 -6.95 -14.03
C ALA A 136 11.65 -6.18 -12.95
N GLY A 137 11.39 -4.91 -13.20
CA GLY A 137 10.51 -4.05 -12.41
C GLY A 137 9.19 -3.79 -13.14
N SER A 138 9.15 -2.76 -13.99
CA SER A 138 7.96 -2.44 -14.81
C SER A 138 7.60 -3.53 -15.81
N ASP A 139 8.57 -4.33 -16.25
CA ASP A 139 8.38 -5.52 -17.10
C ASP A 139 8.20 -6.78 -16.24
N ALA A 140 7.09 -6.80 -15.47
CA ALA A 140 6.81 -7.86 -14.50
C ALA A 140 6.57 -9.26 -15.13
N GLY A 141 6.30 -9.33 -16.42
CA GLY A 141 6.20 -10.60 -17.16
C GLY A 141 7.55 -11.25 -17.48
N ASN A 142 8.65 -10.49 -17.36
CA ASN A 142 10.01 -10.95 -17.68
C ASN A 142 10.83 -11.37 -16.45
N ILE A 143 10.16 -11.81 -15.39
CA ILE A 143 10.81 -12.38 -14.20
C ILE A 143 11.51 -13.70 -14.55
N ARG A 144 12.51 -14.10 -13.75
CA ARG A 144 13.35 -15.30 -13.99
C ARG A 144 13.38 -16.29 -12.84
N THR A 145 12.81 -15.97 -11.68
CA THR A 145 12.61 -16.95 -10.60
C THR A 145 11.90 -18.16 -11.16
N LYS A 146 12.43 -19.37 -10.90
CA LYS A 146 11.94 -20.62 -11.46
C LYS A 146 11.17 -21.43 -10.43
N PHE A 147 10.08 -22.03 -10.86
CA PHE A 147 9.30 -23.02 -10.14
C PHE A 147 9.39 -24.33 -10.89
N LYS A 148 10.08 -25.32 -10.31
CA LYS A 148 10.24 -26.64 -10.89
C LYS A 148 9.43 -27.64 -10.07
N PRO A 149 8.41 -28.30 -10.65
CA PRO A 149 7.72 -29.37 -9.96
C PRO A 149 8.67 -30.55 -9.74
N ASP A 150 8.58 -31.16 -8.53
CA ASP A 150 9.39 -32.29 -8.14
C ASP A 150 8.57 -33.18 -7.18
N GLY A 151 7.82 -34.13 -7.74
CA GLY A 151 6.84 -34.96 -7.03
C GLY A 151 5.72 -34.10 -6.42
N ASP A 152 5.54 -34.20 -5.12
CA ASP A 152 4.53 -33.45 -4.35
C ASP A 152 5.02 -32.04 -3.92
N ASP A 153 6.21 -31.64 -4.35
CA ASP A 153 6.82 -30.36 -4.04
C ASP A 153 7.01 -29.49 -5.28
N ILE A 154 7.31 -28.21 -5.00
CA ILE A 154 7.82 -27.23 -5.96
C ILE A 154 9.19 -26.79 -5.46
N VAL A 155 10.21 -26.92 -6.28
CA VAL A 155 11.56 -26.39 -6.02
C VAL A 155 11.66 -25.00 -6.61
N ILE A 156 12.09 -24.05 -5.79
CA ILE A 156 12.16 -22.63 -6.11
C ILE A 156 13.61 -22.17 -6.13
N ASP A 157 14.00 -21.54 -7.25
CA ASP A 157 15.31 -20.90 -7.42
C ASP A 157 15.14 -19.49 -7.99
N GLY A 158 15.74 -18.49 -7.35
CA GLY A 158 15.68 -17.12 -7.81
C GLY A 158 15.95 -16.07 -6.75
N GLN A 159 15.75 -14.82 -7.14
CA GLN A 159 15.98 -13.65 -6.26
C GLN A 159 14.89 -12.61 -6.49
N LYS A 160 14.44 -12.01 -5.41
CA LYS A 160 13.48 -10.89 -5.41
C LYS A 160 14.08 -9.68 -4.70
N ILE A 161 13.78 -8.47 -5.22
CA ILE A 161 14.27 -7.22 -4.64
C ILE A 161 13.12 -6.28 -4.34
N PHE A 162 13.37 -5.34 -3.41
CA PHE A 162 12.40 -4.32 -2.98
C PHE A 162 11.11 -4.91 -2.39
N ILE A 163 11.21 -6.03 -1.68
CA ILE A 163 10.05 -6.70 -1.09
C ILE A 163 9.73 -6.07 0.27
N THR A 164 8.63 -5.33 0.32
CA THR A 164 8.10 -4.74 1.56
C THR A 164 7.78 -5.85 2.56
N THR A 165 8.20 -5.68 3.81
CA THR A 165 8.05 -6.67 4.91
C THR A 165 8.72 -8.03 4.65
N GLY A 166 9.50 -8.18 3.59
CA GLY A 166 10.02 -9.49 3.16
C GLY A 166 10.89 -10.21 4.18
N ASP A 167 11.55 -9.49 5.08
CA ASP A 167 12.37 -10.01 6.18
C ASP A 167 11.56 -10.47 7.39
N VAL A 168 10.37 -9.92 7.59
CA VAL A 168 9.52 -10.16 8.76
C VAL A 168 8.23 -10.90 8.41
N ALA A 169 7.88 -11.01 7.12
CA ALA A 169 6.64 -11.65 6.67
C ALA A 169 6.57 -13.12 7.08
N ASP A 170 5.43 -13.52 7.61
CA ASP A 170 5.12 -14.92 7.93
C ASP A 170 4.80 -15.73 6.66
N VAL A 171 4.20 -15.06 5.65
CA VAL A 171 3.86 -15.66 4.35
C VAL A 171 4.23 -14.69 3.23
N VAL A 172 4.94 -15.18 2.23
CA VAL A 172 5.30 -14.46 1.00
C VAL A 172 4.51 -15.03 -0.17
N LEU A 173 3.71 -14.21 -0.84
CA LEU A 173 3.18 -14.54 -2.17
C LEU A 173 4.26 -14.26 -3.21
N LEU A 174 4.84 -15.32 -3.72
CA LEU A 174 5.98 -15.29 -4.64
C LEU A 174 5.54 -15.58 -6.07
N PHE A 175 6.00 -14.77 -7.03
CA PHE A 175 5.79 -14.98 -8.45
C PHE A 175 7.06 -15.49 -9.13
N GLY A 176 6.92 -16.50 -9.98
CA GLY A 176 8.01 -17.13 -10.73
C GLY A 176 7.49 -17.83 -11.97
N LYS A 177 8.39 -18.32 -12.81
CA LYS A 177 8.03 -19.05 -14.03
C LYS A 177 7.99 -20.56 -13.78
N TRP A 178 6.92 -21.20 -14.20
CA TRP A 178 6.74 -22.63 -14.17
C TRP A 178 7.58 -23.29 -15.26
N SER A 179 8.51 -24.16 -14.87
CA SER A 179 9.57 -24.67 -15.77
C SER A 179 9.09 -25.59 -16.89
N GLU A 180 7.88 -26.15 -16.80
CA GLU A 180 7.28 -27.01 -17.82
C GLU A 180 6.47 -26.21 -18.86
N ILE A 181 6.33 -24.89 -18.71
CA ILE A 181 5.71 -24.00 -19.69
C ILE A 181 6.81 -23.25 -20.42
N GLU A 182 6.66 -23.09 -21.76
CA GLU A 182 7.57 -22.29 -22.57
C GLU A 182 7.84 -20.92 -21.94
N ASP A 183 9.10 -20.45 -21.96
CA ASP A 183 9.52 -19.22 -21.32
C ASP A 183 8.85 -17.98 -21.96
N SER A 184 7.78 -17.55 -21.33
CA SER A 184 6.96 -16.41 -21.74
C SER A 184 6.23 -15.85 -20.51
N PRO A 185 5.54 -14.70 -20.61
CA PRO A 185 4.65 -14.23 -19.52
C PRO A 185 3.57 -15.24 -19.13
N LYS A 186 3.19 -16.18 -20.02
CA LYS A 186 2.23 -17.25 -19.72
C LYS A 186 2.78 -18.32 -18.77
N ALA A 187 4.09 -18.39 -18.56
CA ALA A 187 4.69 -19.31 -17.59
C ALA A 187 4.63 -18.78 -16.16
N VAL A 188 4.31 -17.50 -15.97
CA VAL A 188 4.25 -16.89 -14.61
C VAL A 188 3.19 -17.61 -13.79
N SER A 189 3.60 -18.03 -12.59
CA SER A 189 2.78 -18.71 -11.59
C SER A 189 2.95 -18.04 -10.26
N ALA A 190 2.10 -18.31 -9.30
CA ALA A 190 2.12 -17.73 -7.95
C ALA A 190 2.16 -18.83 -6.89
N VAL A 191 3.07 -18.73 -5.92
CA VAL A 191 3.28 -19.73 -4.88
C VAL A 191 3.37 -19.06 -3.51
N LEU A 192 2.75 -19.66 -2.50
CA LEU A 192 2.81 -19.23 -1.11
C LEU A 192 4.04 -19.86 -0.43
N VAL A 193 4.95 -19.04 0.08
CA VAL A 193 6.16 -19.48 0.79
C VAL A 193 6.09 -18.98 2.23
N GLU A 194 6.18 -19.89 3.20
CA GLU A 194 6.14 -19.55 4.62
C GLU A 194 7.55 -19.23 5.14
N LYS A 195 7.62 -18.37 6.14
CA LYS A 195 8.85 -18.04 6.85
C LYS A 195 9.49 -19.31 7.42
N GLY A 196 10.82 -19.38 7.33
CA GLY A 196 11.57 -20.53 7.85
C GLY A 196 11.64 -21.72 6.89
N THR A 197 11.04 -21.65 5.70
CA THR A 197 11.23 -22.69 4.67
C THR A 197 12.72 -22.79 4.30
N PRO A 198 13.34 -23.98 4.37
CA PRO A 198 14.75 -24.15 4.00
C PRO A 198 15.05 -23.64 2.59
N GLY A 199 16.14 -22.91 2.41
CA GLY A 199 16.52 -22.30 1.13
C GLY A 199 15.83 -20.95 0.84
N PHE A 200 14.99 -20.45 1.75
CA PHE A 200 14.46 -19.09 1.72
C PHE A 200 15.25 -18.20 2.69
N GLU A 201 15.89 -17.15 2.18
CA GLU A 201 16.76 -16.26 2.96
C GLU A 201 16.53 -14.79 2.63
N THR A 202 16.69 -13.93 3.65
CA THR A 202 16.80 -12.49 3.48
C THR A 202 18.27 -12.12 3.31
N LEU A 203 18.65 -11.62 2.12
CA LEU A 203 20.03 -11.27 1.83
C LEU A 203 20.42 -9.90 2.42
N ARG A 204 19.51 -8.92 2.34
CA ARG A 204 19.75 -7.58 2.84
C ARG A 204 18.46 -6.79 3.00
N LEU A 205 18.54 -5.73 3.81
CA LEU A 205 17.53 -4.66 3.88
C LEU A 205 17.98 -3.45 3.07
N GLU A 206 17.06 -2.87 2.34
CA GLU A 206 17.37 -1.71 1.48
C GLU A 206 17.40 -0.41 2.30
N LYS A 207 18.44 0.40 2.08
CA LYS A 207 18.51 1.76 2.60
C LYS A 207 17.71 2.68 1.70
N LYS A 208 16.67 3.30 2.24
CA LYS A 208 15.68 4.05 1.45
C LYS A 208 15.72 5.55 1.74
N MET A 209 15.16 6.33 0.84
CA MET A 209 14.96 7.78 0.99
C MET A 209 13.92 8.12 2.07
N GLY A 210 12.85 7.33 2.17
CA GLY A 210 11.74 7.52 3.12
C GLY A 210 11.12 6.20 3.51
N THR A 211 10.05 6.25 4.32
CA THR A 211 9.37 5.06 4.85
C THR A 211 10.33 4.10 5.55
N HIS A 212 11.28 4.63 6.31
CA HIS A 212 12.39 3.86 6.89
C HIS A 212 11.89 2.73 7.79
N ALA A 213 10.79 2.95 8.49
CA ALA A 213 10.19 1.98 9.42
C ALA A 213 9.45 0.81 8.73
N SER A 214 9.12 0.92 7.44
CA SER A 214 8.64 -0.20 6.65
C SER A 214 9.83 -0.89 6.02
N SER A 215 10.27 -2.03 6.55
CA SER A 215 11.39 -2.78 6.00
C SER A 215 11.15 -3.16 4.53
N THR A 216 12.22 -3.21 3.76
CA THR A 216 12.18 -3.59 2.34
C THR A 216 13.39 -4.47 2.07
N ALA A 217 13.15 -5.71 1.69
CA ALA A 217 14.16 -6.75 1.63
C ALA A 217 14.52 -7.17 0.21
N THR A 218 15.76 -7.64 0.05
CA THR A 218 16.16 -8.54 -1.02
C THR A 218 16.08 -9.97 -0.51
N LEU A 219 15.32 -10.83 -1.20
CA LEU A 219 15.08 -12.23 -0.85
C LEU A 219 15.77 -13.16 -1.84
N ALA A 220 16.33 -14.27 -1.36
CA ALA A 220 16.87 -15.35 -2.18
C ALA A 220 16.15 -16.66 -1.91
N PHE A 221 16.02 -17.45 -2.96
CA PHE A 221 15.49 -18.80 -2.96
C PHE A 221 16.49 -19.72 -3.65
N SER A 222 17.01 -20.70 -2.94
CA SER A 222 18.04 -21.62 -3.43
C SER A 222 17.62 -23.04 -3.09
N GLY A 223 17.09 -23.78 -4.07
CA GLY A 223 16.51 -25.09 -3.85
C GLY A 223 15.41 -25.08 -2.79
N CYS A 224 14.71 -23.95 -2.63
CA CYS A 224 13.66 -23.79 -1.63
C CYS A 224 12.47 -24.68 -2.00
N ARG A 225 12.11 -25.62 -1.12
CA ARG A 225 11.04 -26.60 -1.36
C ARG A 225 9.77 -26.23 -0.62
N VAL A 226 8.66 -26.19 -1.33
CA VAL A 226 7.32 -25.98 -0.77
C VAL A 226 6.37 -27.04 -1.31
N PRO A 227 5.35 -27.46 -0.54
CA PRO A 227 4.33 -28.37 -1.02
C PRO A 227 3.63 -27.85 -2.28
N ARG A 228 3.29 -28.73 -3.22
CA ARG A 228 2.55 -28.38 -4.45
C ARG A 228 1.20 -27.73 -4.14
N GLY A 229 0.59 -28.05 -3.00
CA GLY A 229 -0.60 -27.39 -2.49
C GLY A 229 -0.41 -25.90 -2.11
N ASN A 230 0.81 -25.34 -2.18
CA ASN A 230 1.07 -23.93 -2.03
C ASN A 230 0.99 -23.15 -3.36
N LEU A 231 0.79 -23.82 -4.51
CA LEU A 231 0.54 -23.17 -5.80
C LEU A 231 -0.84 -22.50 -5.78
N LEU A 232 -0.89 -21.20 -5.99
CA LEU A 232 -2.12 -20.42 -6.02
C LEU A 232 -2.70 -20.39 -7.44
N GLY A 233 -3.85 -21.00 -7.63
CA GLY A 233 -4.43 -21.26 -8.96
C GLY A 233 -3.74 -22.42 -9.68
N ALA A 234 -3.70 -22.37 -11.02
CA ALA A 234 -3.01 -23.36 -11.86
C ALA A 234 -1.63 -22.86 -12.33
N PRO A 235 -0.73 -23.76 -12.78
CA PRO A 235 0.49 -23.35 -13.46
C PRO A 235 0.17 -22.41 -14.63
N GLY A 236 0.83 -21.24 -14.67
CA GLY A 236 0.60 -20.21 -15.69
C GLY A 236 -0.48 -19.16 -15.34
N ASP A 237 -1.23 -19.33 -14.26
CA ASP A 237 -2.24 -18.32 -13.82
C ASP A 237 -1.62 -17.09 -13.14
N GLY A 238 -0.32 -17.08 -12.88
CA GLY A 238 0.34 -16.04 -12.08
C GLY A 238 0.16 -14.62 -12.62
N MET A 239 0.13 -14.42 -13.95
CA MET A 239 -0.15 -13.10 -14.51
C MET A 239 -1.57 -12.62 -14.19
N LYS A 240 -2.55 -13.51 -14.24
CA LYS A 240 -3.95 -13.22 -13.86
C LYS A 240 -4.04 -12.86 -12.39
N VAL A 241 -3.40 -13.66 -11.53
CA VAL A 241 -3.31 -13.39 -10.07
C VAL A 241 -2.65 -12.04 -9.81
N MET A 242 -1.50 -11.77 -10.44
CA MET A 242 -0.75 -10.53 -10.29
C MET A 242 -1.57 -9.30 -10.69
N LEU A 243 -2.19 -9.32 -11.87
CA LEU A 243 -2.97 -8.17 -12.37
C LEU A 243 -4.21 -7.92 -11.53
N SER A 244 -4.93 -8.97 -11.09
CA SER A 244 -6.06 -8.82 -10.15
C SER A 244 -5.60 -8.21 -8.83
N THR A 245 -4.47 -8.67 -8.29
CA THR A 245 -3.89 -8.12 -7.06
C THR A 245 -3.57 -6.63 -7.22
N LEU A 246 -2.84 -6.27 -8.29
CA LEU A 246 -2.45 -4.90 -8.56
C LEU A 246 -3.65 -3.95 -8.77
N ASN A 247 -4.72 -4.41 -9.41
CA ASN A 247 -5.93 -3.61 -9.60
C ASN A 247 -6.61 -3.23 -8.26
N LYS A 248 -6.44 -4.05 -7.21
CA LYS A 248 -6.97 -3.77 -5.87
C LYS A 248 -5.95 -3.17 -4.91
N SER A 249 -4.64 -3.33 -5.16
CA SER A 249 -3.62 -2.68 -4.33
C SER A 249 -3.34 -1.24 -4.75
N ARG A 250 -3.50 -0.86 -6.02
CA ARG A 250 -3.32 0.52 -6.51
C ARG A 250 -4.19 1.55 -5.80
N PRO A 251 -5.52 1.33 -5.58
CA PRO A 251 -6.33 2.24 -4.77
C PRO A 251 -5.85 2.32 -3.32
N SER A 252 -5.31 1.23 -2.75
CA SER A 252 -4.69 1.26 -1.41
C SER A 252 -3.45 2.16 -1.38
N VAL A 253 -2.60 2.12 -2.43
CA VAL A 253 -1.47 3.08 -2.59
C VAL A 253 -1.98 4.52 -2.73
N ALA A 254 -3.08 4.73 -3.45
CA ALA A 254 -3.71 6.06 -3.53
C ALA A 254 -4.18 6.54 -2.16
N ALA A 255 -4.76 5.67 -1.35
CA ALA A 255 -5.15 5.98 0.03
C ALA A 255 -3.94 6.33 0.90
N GLN A 256 -2.82 5.60 0.79
CA GLN A 256 -1.56 5.92 1.46
C GLN A 256 -1.05 7.31 1.05
N ALA A 257 -0.99 7.59 -0.24
CA ALA A 257 -0.57 8.88 -0.77
C ALA A 257 -1.48 10.03 -0.29
N LEU A 258 -2.80 9.83 -0.29
CA LEU A 258 -3.77 10.79 0.23
C LEU A 258 -3.64 11.01 1.73
N GLY A 259 -3.28 9.98 2.50
CA GLY A 259 -2.96 10.12 3.92
C GLY A 259 -1.78 11.06 4.15
N ILE A 260 -0.67 10.81 3.43
CA ILE A 260 0.53 11.66 3.48
C ILE A 260 0.20 13.10 3.04
N ALA A 261 -0.54 13.26 1.93
CA ALA A 261 -0.94 14.57 1.43
C ALA A 261 -1.83 15.33 2.44
N SER A 262 -2.81 14.64 3.04
CA SER A 262 -3.70 15.24 4.04
C SER A 262 -2.92 15.73 5.26
N ALA A 263 -1.98 14.92 5.77
CA ALA A 263 -1.14 15.31 6.90
C ALA A 263 -0.26 16.53 6.58
N ALA A 264 0.33 16.57 5.40
CA ALA A 264 1.13 17.73 4.95
C ALA A 264 0.27 18.99 4.79
N PHE A 265 -0.96 18.83 4.27
CA PHE A 265 -1.90 19.93 4.11
C PHE A 265 -2.35 20.51 5.45
N ASP A 266 -2.71 19.65 6.41
CA ASP A 266 -3.13 20.08 7.75
C ASP A 266 -2.01 20.83 8.46
N ASP A 267 -0.77 20.34 8.42
CA ASP A 267 0.39 21.01 8.98
C ASP A 267 0.66 22.34 8.29
N MET A 268 0.55 22.39 6.95
CA MET A 268 0.74 23.61 6.16
C MET A 268 -0.29 24.68 6.53
N ILE A 269 -1.57 24.32 6.63
CA ILE A 269 -2.64 25.26 7.04
C ILE A 269 -2.40 25.78 8.44
N LYS A 270 -2.06 24.90 9.39
CA LYS A 270 -1.77 25.29 10.77
C LYS A 270 -0.60 26.28 10.82
N TYR A 271 0.55 25.90 10.26
CA TYR A 271 1.74 26.73 10.27
C TYR A 271 1.53 28.08 9.57
N ALA A 272 0.86 28.10 8.41
CA ALA A 272 0.59 29.33 7.66
C ALA A 272 -0.27 30.34 8.43
N ASN A 273 -1.19 29.86 9.29
CA ASN A 273 -2.00 30.72 10.12
C ASN A 273 -1.28 31.26 11.38
N GLU A 274 -0.31 30.50 11.90
CA GLU A 274 0.46 30.85 13.11
C GLU A 274 1.70 31.68 12.79
N ARG A 275 2.39 31.39 11.69
CA ARG A 275 3.65 32.06 11.32
C ARG A 275 3.42 33.45 10.76
N VAL A 276 4.09 34.45 11.35
CA VAL A 276 4.02 35.86 10.91
C VAL A 276 5.29 36.23 10.15
N GLN A 277 5.15 36.75 8.94
CA GLN A 277 6.21 37.38 8.14
C GLN A 277 5.64 38.57 7.37
N GLY A 278 6.42 39.65 7.20
CA GLY A 278 5.94 40.88 6.55
C GLY A 278 4.75 41.54 7.27
N GLY A 279 4.72 41.40 8.62
CA GLY A 279 3.70 42.04 9.47
C GLY A 279 2.34 41.34 9.53
N ARG A 280 2.17 40.16 8.89
CA ARG A 280 0.91 39.42 8.90
C ARG A 280 1.17 37.90 8.84
N ALA A 281 0.14 37.10 9.14
CA ALA A 281 0.23 35.65 9.00
C ALA A 281 0.58 35.24 7.56
N VAL A 282 1.40 34.22 7.40
CA VAL A 282 1.85 33.72 6.08
C VAL A 282 0.66 33.34 5.20
N ALA A 283 -0.43 32.83 5.78
CA ALA A 283 -1.69 32.54 5.12
C ALA A 283 -2.36 33.76 4.45
N GLN A 284 -2.10 34.97 4.97
CA GLN A 284 -2.73 36.21 4.47
C GLN A 284 -2.03 36.82 3.25
N HIS A 285 -0.87 36.27 2.85
CA HIS A 285 -0.24 36.63 1.58
C HIS A 285 -0.98 35.94 0.45
N GLN A 286 -1.44 36.74 -0.54
CA GLN A 286 -2.33 36.28 -1.63
C GLN A 286 -1.80 35.05 -2.36
N ALA A 287 -0.48 35.01 -2.67
CA ALA A 287 0.13 33.88 -3.34
C ALA A 287 -0.02 32.57 -2.54
N ASN A 288 0.17 32.64 -1.20
CA ASN A 288 0.02 31.46 -0.34
C ASN A 288 -1.46 31.07 -0.18
N ALA A 289 -2.36 32.05 -0.09
CA ALA A 289 -3.80 31.79 -0.03
C ALA A 289 -4.30 31.06 -1.30
N PHE A 290 -3.83 31.47 -2.48
CA PHE A 290 -4.16 30.83 -3.74
C PHE A 290 -3.57 29.41 -3.84
N LEU A 291 -2.31 29.24 -3.47
CA LEU A 291 -1.68 27.91 -3.40
C LEU A 291 -2.48 26.95 -2.52
N MET A 292 -2.84 27.38 -1.31
CA MET A 292 -3.63 26.55 -0.39
C MET A 292 -5.03 26.25 -0.93
N ALA A 293 -5.67 27.18 -1.62
CA ALA A 293 -6.97 26.97 -2.25
C ALA A 293 -6.91 25.94 -3.40
N ASP A 294 -5.87 26.03 -4.26
CA ASP A 294 -5.65 25.08 -5.33
C ASP A 294 -5.38 23.67 -4.78
N LEU A 295 -4.50 23.55 -3.80
CA LEU A 295 -4.17 22.28 -3.15
C LEU A 295 -5.38 21.66 -2.44
N ALA A 296 -6.21 22.46 -1.77
CA ALA A 296 -7.45 22.01 -1.13
C ALA A 296 -8.43 21.45 -2.18
N THR A 297 -8.59 22.17 -3.30
CA THR A 297 -9.48 21.76 -4.40
C THR A 297 -9.01 20.44 -5.01
N GLU A 298 -7.71 20.30 -5.24
CA GLU A 298 -7.13 19.08 -5.80
C GLU A 298 -7.25 17.91 -4.81
N LEU A 299 -7.00 18.14 -3.51
CA LEU A 299 -7.14 17.12 -2.47
C LEU A 299 -8.58 16.58 -2.40
N LEU A 300 -9.58 17.46 -2.41
CA LEU A 300 -10.98 17.04 -2.41
C LEU A 300 -11.33 16.25 -3.69
N SER A 301 -10.87 16.71 -4.85
CA SER A 301 -11.11 16.05 -6.13
C SER A 301 -10.55 14.62 -6.15
N VAL A 302 -9.34 14.40 -5.62
CA VAL A 302 -8.74 13.07 -5.58
C VAL A 302 -9.38 12.18 -4.51
N ARG A 303 -9.85 12.74 -3.39
CA ARG A 303 -10.63 12.00 -2.39
C ARG A 303 -11.98 11.53 -2.95
N LEU A 304 -12.65 12.35 -3.74
CA LEU A 304 -13.89 11.96 -4.45
C LEU A 304 -13.62 10.84 -5.47
N LEU A 305 -12.52 10.92 -6.22
CA LEU A 305 -12.11 9.85 -7.14
C LEU A 305 -11.81 8.55 -6.40
N MET A 306 -11.13 8.60 -5.26
CA MET A 306 -10.87 7.42 -4.43
C MET A 306 -12.17 6.79 -3.90
N ASP A 307 -13.10 7.61 -3.41
CA ASP A 307 -14.41 7.14 -2.95
C ASP A 307 -15.20 6.47 -4.08
N HIS A 308 -15.17 7.05 -5.29
CA HIS A 308 -15.78 6.44 -6.46
C HIS A 308 -15.18 5.06 -6.79
N VAL A 309 -13.85 4.95 -6.83
CA VAL A 309 -13.17 3.66 -7.06
C VAL A 309 -13.52 2.63 -5.98
N GLY A 310 -13.61 3.07 -4.73
CA GLY A 310 -14.05 2.21 -3.63
C GLY A 310 -15.47 1.67 -3.86
N ARG A 311 -16.41 2.51 -4.28
CA ARG A 311 -17.80 2.10 -4.62
C ARG A 311 -17.83 1.09 -5.75
N LEU A 312 -17.07 1.27 -6.81
CA LEU A 312 -17.01 0.30 -7.91
C LEU A 312 -16.63 -1.10 -7.42
N VAL A 313 -15.69 -1.19 -6.48
CA VAL A 313 -15.31 -2.49 -5.88
C VAL A 313 -16.45 -3.05 -5.02
N ASP A 314 -17.07 -2.22 -4.18
CA ASP A 314 -18.18 -2.62 -3.31
C ASP A 314 -19.41 -3.06 -4.12
N ASP A 315 -19.67 -2.42 -5.26
CA ASP A 315 -20.71 -2.77 -6.22
C ASP A 315 -20.38 -4.00 -7.08
N GLY A 316 -19.20 -4.62 -6.88
CA GLY A 316 -18.79 -5.86 -7.56
C GLY A 316 -18.32 -5.67 -9.00
N VAL A 317 -17.92 -4.46 -9.41
CA VAL A 317 -17.34 -4.20 -10.73
C VAL A 317 -16.04 -4.99 -10.86
N LYS A 318 -15.97 -5.87 -11.86
CA LYS A 318 -14.84 -6.82 -12.00
C LYS A 318 -13.57 -6.17 -12.52
N ASP A 319 -13.66 -5.27 -13.49
CA ASP A 319 -12.51 -4.59 -14.08
C ASP A 319 -12.54 -3.09 -13.72
N ILE A 320 -11.65 -2.71 -12.85
CA ILE A 320 -11.41 -1.34 -12.40
C ILE A 320 -9.98 -0.90 -12.73
N SER A 321 -9.32 -1.56 -13.68
CA SER A 321 -7.89 -1.35 -13.96
C SER A 321 -7.57 0.10 -14.35
N VAL A 322 -8.47 0.74 -15.07
CA VAL A 322 -8.33 2.13 -15.52
C VAL A 322 -8.53 3.10 -14.35
N GLU A 323 -9.62 2.96 -13.62
CA GLU A 323 -9.96 3.81 -12.47
C GLU A 323 -8.94 3.66 -11.33
N ALA A 324 -8.50 2.43 -11.06
CA ALA A 324 -7.42 2.15 -10.10
C ALA A 324 -6.10 2.83 -10.50
N SER A 325 -5.79 2.83 -11.81
CA SER A 325 -4.62 3.53 -12.35
C SER A 325 -4.78 5.05 -12.28
N MET A 326 -5.95 5.60 -12.60
CA MET A 326 -6.24 7.04 -12.51
C MET A 326 -6.09 7.56 -11.09
N VAL A 327 -6.72 6.88 -10.11
CA VAL A 327 -6.66 7.34 -8.71
C VAL A 327 -5.23 7.25 -8.17
N LYS A 328 -4.48 6.20 -8.51
CA LYS A 328 -3.09 6.01 -8.08
C LYS A 328 -2.18 7.12 -8.61
N VAL A 329 -2.26 7.46 -9.91
CA VAL A 329 -1.49 8.56 -10.51
C VAL A 329 -1.82 9.88 -9.84
N LYS A 330 -3.12 10.22 -9.74
CA LYS A 330 -3.54 11.51 -9.20
C LYS A 330 -3.18 11.67 -7.72
N ALA A 331 -3.39 10.64 -6.91
CA ALA A 331 -3.07 10.69 -5.49
C ALA A 331 -1.57 10.82 -5.23
N SER A 332 -0.75 10.04 -5.94
CA SER A 332 0.71 10.05 -5.73
C SER A 332 1.39 11.32 -6.29
N ASP A 333 0.91 11.85 -7.42
CA ASP A 333 1.40 13.14 -7.95
C ASP A 333 0.99 14.30 -7.02
N LEU A 334 -0.25 14.29 -6.50
CA LEU A 334 -0.71 15.25 -5.50
C LEU A 334 0.11 15.16 -4.21
N ALA A 335 0.36 13.96 -3.68
CA ALA A 335 1.13 13.80 -2.45
C ALA A 335 2.53 14.39 -2.58
N MET A 336 3.20 14.15 -3.71
CA MET A 336 4.53 14.71 -3.96
C MET A 336 4.48 16.24 -4.07
N ARG A 337 3.51 16.80 -4.80
CA ARG A 337 3.29 18.25 -4.90
C ARG A 337 2.99 18.86 -3.53
N MET A 338 2.00 18.33 -2.81
CA MET A 338 1.55 18.82 -1.52
C MET A 338 2.67 18.86 -0.49
N THR A 339 3.44 17.78 -0.38
CA THR A 339 4.54 17.71 0.58
C THR A 339 5.70 18.62 0.21
N THR A 340 6.00 18.80 -1.08
CA THR A 340 7.01 19.75 -1.57
C THR A 340 6.62 21.19 -1.24
N GLU A 341 5.36 21.57 -1.50
CA GLU A 341 4.84 22.90 -1.20
C GLU A 341 4.75 23.14 0.32
N ALA A 342 4.45 22.11 1.11
CA ALA A 342 4.47 22.22 2.57
C ALA A 342 5.89 22.53 3.07
N VAL A 343 6.91 21.79 2.63
CA VAL A 343 8.32 22.08 2.97
C VAL A 343 8.68 23.51 2.57
N GLN A 344 8.32 23.94 1.36
CA GLN A 344 8.60 25.28 0.85
C GLN A 344 7.93 26.37 1.71
N LEU A 345 6.65 26.19 2.10
CA LEU A 345 5.91 27.16 2.91
C LEU A 345 6.48 27.29 4.32
N PHE A 346 6.98 26.19 4.92
CA PHE A 346 7.65 26.21 6.21
C PHE A 346 9.02 26.92 6.16
N GLY A 347 9.61 27.09 4.97
CA GLY A 347 10.94 27.67 4.78
C GLY A 347 12.02 26.85 5.49
N GLY A 348 12.95 27.50 6.19
CA GLY A 348 14.04 26.80 6.90
C GLY A 348 13.55 25.74 7.90
N HIS A 349 12.44 25.98 8.59
CA HIS A 349 11.84 24.99 9.49
C HIS A 349 11.37 23.71 8.75
N GLY A 350 10.88 23.83 7.52
CA GLY A 350 10.47 22.68 6.72
C GLY A 350 11.63 21.81 6.25
N TYR A 351 12.86 22.34 6.27
CA TYR A 351 14.07 21.62 5.87
C TYR A 351 14.76 20.91 7.04
N THR A 352 14.33 21.19 8.27
CA THR A 352 14.83 20.53 9.48
C THR A 352 13.89 19.43 9.94
N ARG A 353 14.41 18.47 10.75
CA ARG A 353 13.62 17.35 11.29
C ARG A 353 12.70 17.71 12.46
N GLU A 354 12.64 18.98 12.87
CA GLU A 354 11.76 19.46 13.93
C GLU A 354 10.29 19.38 13.54
N TYR A 355 10.00 19.52 12.24
CA TYR A 355 8.67 19.38 11.67
C TYR A 355 8.63 18.17 10.74
N ARG A 356 7.53 17.43 10.78
CA ARG A 356 7.38 16.19 10.02
C ARG A 356 7.24 16.37 8.50
N VAL A 357 7.11 17.60 8.00
CA VAL A 357 6.86 17.85 6.56
C VAL A 357 7.99 17.35 5.67
N GLU A 358 9.25 17.40 6.12
CA GLU A 358 10.39 16.84 5.38
C GLU A 358 10.28 15.31 5.27
N ARG A 359 9.84 14.62 6.35
CA ARG A 359 9.61 13.18 6.36
C ARG A 359 8.48 12.82 5.42
N LEU A 360 7.35 13.54 5.47
CA LEU A 360 6.22 13.33 4.58
C LEU A 360 6.63 13.47 3.10
N MET A 361 7.52 14.42 2.77
CA MET A 361 8.05 14.57 1.40
C MET A 361 8.90 13.37 0.98
N ARG A 362 9.76 12.85 1.84
CA ARG A 362 10.54 11.64 1.57
C ARG A 362 9.64 10.41 1.38
N GLU A 363 8.61 10.29 2.21
CA GLU A 363 7.64 9.18 2.19
C GLU A 363 6.72 9.24 0.96
N ALA A 364 6.31 10.42 0.52
CA ALA A 364 5.45 10.59 -0.64
C ALA A 364 6.07 10.05 -1.93
N LYS A 365 7.40 10.17 -2.09
CA LYS A 365 8.09 9.84 -3.34
C LYS A 365 7.88 8.41 -3.81
N VAL A 366 7.89 7.44 -2.91
CA VAL A 366 7.77 6.03 -3.26
C VAL A 366 6.39 5.69 -3.85
N THR A 367 5.35 6.45 -3.50
CA THR A 367 3.99 6.22 -4.01
C THR A 367 3.86 6.43 -5.53
N GLN A 368 4.77 7.20 -6.15
CA GLN A 368 4.86 7.35 -7.61
C GLN A 368 5.56 6.18 -8.31
N ILE A 369 6.25 5.30 -7.56
CA ILE A 369 7.19 4.30 -8.09
C ILE A 369 6.61 2.88 -7.98
N TRP A 370 6.21 2.46 -6.80
CA TRP A 370 5.76 1.09 -6.54
C TRP A 370 4.36 0.78 -7.07
N GLU A 371 3.96 -0.50 -7.02
CA GLU A 371 2.68 -1.02 -7.54
C GLU A 371 2.43 -0.63 -9.01
N GLY A 372 3.56 -0.53 -9.75
CA GLY A 372 3.64 0.04 -11.08
C GLY A 372 3.86 1.55 -11.08
N THR A 373 4.93 1.99 -11.73
CA THR A 373 5.27 3.42 -11.81
C THR A 373 4.12 4.24 -12.41
N ASN A 374 4.08 5.56 -12.13
CA ASN A 374 3.08 6.44 -12.72
C ASN A 374 3.11 6.45 -14.26
N GLN A 375 4.24 6.09 -14.88
CA GLN A 375 4.36 5.88 -16.31
C GLN A 375 3.59 4.62 -16.76
N ILE A 376 3.72 3.51 -16.01
CA ILE A 376 2.93 2.29 -16.27
C ILE A 376 1.45 2.53 -16.08
N GLN A 377 1.03 3.28 -15.05
CA GLN A 377 -0.38 3.64 -14.88
C GLN A 377 -0.91 4.42 -16.08
N ARG A 378 -0.13 5.40 -16.59
CA ARG A 378 -0.50 6.17 -17.79
C ARG A 378 -0.58 5.30 -19.03
N GLN A 379 0.25 4.25 -19.15
CA GLN A 379 0.11 3.26 -20.22
C GLN A 379 -1.20 2.46 -20.13
N VAL A 380 -1.60 2.05 -18.91
CA VAL A 380 -2.88 1.33 -18.72
C VAL A 380 -4.05 2.22 -19.16
N ILE A 381 -4.09 3.47 -18.69
CA ILE A 381 -5.12 4.43 -19.04
C ILE A 381 -5.12 4.72 -20.56
N GLY A 382 -3.93 4.96 -21.13
CA GLY A 382 -3.78 5.31 -22.56
C GLY A 382 -4.19 4.16 -23.48
N ARG A 383 -3.90 2.91 -23.12
CA ARG A 383 -4.35 1.74 -23.91
C ARG A 383 -5.86 1.65 -23.99
N ASP A 384 -6.58 1.85 -22.89
CA ASP A 384 -8.05 1.84 -22.90
C ASP A 384 -8.63 2.91 -23.82
N LEU A 385 -8.02 4.10 -23.86
CA LEU A 385 -8.44 5.21 -24.72
C LEU A 385 -8.20 4.96 -26.22
N ILE A 386 -7.14 4.22 -26.56
CA ILE A 386 -6.70 4.00 -27.94
C ILE A 386 -7.36 2.76 -28.55
N THR A 387 -7.66 1.74 -27.73
CA THR A 387 -8.21 0.46 -28.21
C THR A 387 -9.73 0.47 -28.37
N ARG A 388 -10.39 1.59 -28.06
CA ARG A 388 -11.80 1.84 -28.36
C ARG A 388 -11.94 2.48 -29.73
#